data_302b113f08aac7db9b8e5720286616a5
#
_entry.id   302b113f08aac7db9b8e5720286616a5
#
_cell.length_a   1.000
_cell.length_b   1.000
_cell.length_c   1.000
_cell.angle_alpha   90.00
_cell.angle_beta   90.00
_cell.angle_gamma   90.00
#
_symmetry.space_group_name_H-M   'P 1'
#
loop_
_entity.id
_entity.type
_entity.pdbx_description
1 polymer ?
#
loop_
_entity_poly.entity_id
_entity_poly.type
_entity_poly.pdbx_seq_one_letter_code
_entity_poly.pdbx_strand_id
1 'polypeptide(L)'
;RITLVMGQKQQLLWDLPALDSLRVNAAVYGIDEAESRQRIHDLAEMLDLGAELKRPLRKLSLGQRMKTELLAALLHRPEVLFLDEPTLGLDVNAQARVRSFLADYNQRFGATVLLTSHYMADITALCPRVLLIHEGRLFHDGSLDALTQRLAPCREVRLELAAPWPLEALRAYGEIESCEGLVVRLLIRRDALTTAVSRLLADLPVRDLEVRDPPIEELIGSLFVQGTLS
;
A
#
# COMPACT_ATOMS: atom_id res chain seq x y z
N ARG A 1 19.42 10.04 13.82
CA ARG A 1 18.11 10.64 14.10
C ARG A 1 17.03 9.68 13.61
N ILE A 2 16.29 9.08 14.56
CA ILE A 2 15.30 8.05 14.28
C ILE A 2 13.97 8.52 14.85
N THR A 3 12.88 8.32 14.13
CA THR A 3 11.52 8.61 14.60
C THR A 3 10.62 7.41 14.37
N LEU A 4 9.72 7.16 15.33
CA LEU A 4 8.69 6.15 15.26
C LEU A 4 7.32 6.82 15.35
N VAL A 5 6.46 6.55 14.39
CA VAL A 5 5.04 6.95 14.39
C VAL A 5 4.20 5.68 14.48
N MET A 6 3.35 5.63 15.49
CA MET A 6 2.39 4.53 15.67
C MET A 6 0.98 5.08 15.48
N GLY A 7 0.19 4.46 14.62
CA GLY A 7 -1.16 4.93 14.27
C GLY A 7 -2.13 5.12 15.44
N GLN A 8 -1.86 4.49 16.58
CA GLN A 8 -2.72 4.56 17.77
C GLN A 8 -2.10 5.32 18.96
N LYS A 9 -0.84 5.73 18.88
CA LYS A 9 -0.17 6.48 19.94
C LYS A 9 -0.04 7.94 19.58
N GLN A 10 -0.44 8.80 20.52
CA GLN A 10 -0.39 10.24 20.38
C GLN A 10 0.91 10.78 20.97
N GLN A 11 1.60 11.61 20.20
CA GLN A 11 2.82 12.33 20.64
C GLN A 11 2.52 13.77 20.98
N LEU A 12 1.38 14.30 20.52
CA LEU A 12 0.99 15.68 20.66
C LEU A 12 0.03 15.92 21.84
N LEU A 13 0.00 17.14 22.34
CA LEU A 13 -0.80 17.54 23.49
C LEU A 13 -2.28 17.71 23.11
N TRP A 14 -3.14 16.86 23.67
CA TRP A 14 -4.54 16.67 23.29
C TRP A 14 -5.41 17.93 23.39
N ASP A 15 -5.21 18.73 24.44
CA ASP A 15 -6.01 19.90 24.73
C ASP A 15 -5.49 21.20 24.08
N LEU A 16 -4.27 21.19 23.58
CA LEU A 16 -3.67 22.36 22.93
C LEU A 16 -4.04 22.44 21.45
N PRO A 17 -4.04 23.66 20.87
CA PRO A 17 -4.01 23.82 19.44
C PRO A 17 -2.86 23.03 18.82
N ALA A 18 -3.11 22.42 17.67
CA ALA A 18 -2.09 21.63 16.98
C ALA A 18 -0.79 22.41 16.76
N LEU A 19 -0.90 23.69 16.37
CA LEU A 19 0.25 24.56 16.16
C LEU A 19 1.12 24.73 17.41
N ASP A 20 0.49 24.87 18.58
CA ASP A 20 1.23 25.08 19.83
C ASP A 20 1.93 23.77 20.26
N SER A 21 1.28 22.63 20.08
CA SER A 21 1.92 21.32 20.28
C SER A 21 3.13 21.11 19.35
N LEU A 22 3.04 21.54 18.09
CA LEU A 22 4.15 21.47 17.14
C LEU A 22 5.30 22.38 17.54
N ARG A 23 5.01 23.56 18.05
CA ARG A 23 6.05 24.50 18.59
C ARG A 23 6.78 23.92 19.79
N VAL A 24 6.04 23.29 20.71
CA VAL A 24 6.64 22.58 21.85
C VAL A 24 7.54 21.45 21.35
N ASN A 25 7.07 20.68 20.39
CA ASN A 25 7.84 19.60 19.78
C ASN A 25 9.13 20.14 19.10
N ALA A 26 9.04 21.23 18.34
CA ALA A 26 10.19 21.88 17.72
C ALA A 26 11.22 22.34 18.77
N ALA A 27 10.77 22.93 19.88
CA ALA A 27 11.64 23.36 20.97
C ALA A 27 12.37 22.18 21.65
N VAL A 28 11.68 21.04 21.83
CA VAL A 28 12.30 19.81 22.37
C VAL A 28 13.43 19.31 21.45
N TYR A 29 13.26 19.42 20.13
CA TYR A 29 14.30 19.04 19.16
C TYR A 29 15.35 20.14 18.93
N GLY A 30 15.26 21.28 19.63
CA GLY A 30 16.22 22.39 19.47
C GLY A 30 16.18 23.08 18.12
N ILE A 31 15.01 23.09 17.45
CA ILE A 31 14.81 23.77 16.18
C ILE A 31 14.55 25.24 16.46
N ASP A 32 15.30 26.12 15.77
CA ASP A 32 15.10 27.57 15.87
C ASP A 32 13.66 27.99 15.52
N GLU A 33 13.17 29.05 16.13
CA GLU A 33 11.77 29.48 15.99
C GLU A 33 11.41 29.86 14.55
N ALA A 34 12.31 30.54 13.84
CA ALA A 34 12.09 30.94 12.47
C ALA A 34 12.08 29.70 11.54
N GLU A 35 13.02 28.79 11.74
CA GLU A 35 13.11 27.54 11.01
C GLU A 35 11.90 26.62 11.31
N SER A 36 11.51 26.52 12.56
CA SER A 36 10.33 25.77 13.00
C SER A 36 9.06 26.27 12.30
N ARG A 37 8.86 27.58 12.26
CA ARG A 37 7.72 28.23 11.61
C ARG A 37 7.65 27.88 10.12
N GLN A 38 8.80 27.96 9.44
CA GLN A 38 8.88 27.62 8.02
C GLN A 38 8.60 26.14 7.78
N ARG A 39 9.21 25.24 8.56
CA ARG A 39 9.01 23.80 8.41
C ARG A 39 7.55 23.37 8.69
N ILE A 40 6.93 23.96 9.73
CA ILE A 40 5.51 23.71 10.02
C ILE A 40 4.64 24.18 8.86
N HIS A 41 4.93 25.35 8.28
CA HIS A 41 4.18 25.86 7.13
C HIS A 41 4.30 24.93 5.93
N ASP A 42 5.51 24.57 5.53
CA ASP A 42 5.76 23.71 4.36
C ASP A 42 5.10 22.34 4.49
N LEU A 43 5.27 21.70 5.67
CA LEU A 43 4.68 20.38 5.91
C LEU A 43 3.14 20.44 6.04
N ALA A 44 2.60 21.52 6.61
CA ALA A 44 1.16 21.72 6.71
C ALA A 44 0.52 21.95 5.34
N GLU A 45 1.19 22.65 4.45
CA GLU A 45 0.76 22.83 3.06
C GLU A 45 0.73 21.48 2.32
N MET A 46 1.79 20.68 2.41
CA MET A 46 1.85 19.33 1.82
C MET A 46 0.74 18.40 2.35
N LEU A 47 0.34 18.56 3.63
CA LEU A 47 -0.69 17.74 4.30
C LEU A 47 -2.10 18.33 4.19
N ASP A 48 -2.27 19.52 3.62
CA ASP A 48 -3.54 20.25 3.61
C ASP A 48 -4.13 20.38 5.04
N LEU A 49 -3.36 21.02 5.93
CA LEU A 49 -3.69 21.19 7.36
C LEU A 49 -3.81 22.66 7.80
N GLY A 50 -3.91 23.61 6.86
CA GLY A 50 -3.81 25.04 7.17
C GLY A 50 -4.76 25.56 8.25
N ALA A 51 -6.05 25.31 8.13
CA ALA A 51 -7.07 25.77 9.08
C ALA A 51 -7.10 24.95 10.37
N GLU A 52 -6.74 23.68 10.29
CA GLU A 52 -6.78 22.70 11.39
C GLU A 52 -5.75 22.97 12.46
N LEU A 53 -4.60 23.56 12.10
CA LEU A 53 -3.50 23.83 13.05
C LEU A 53 -3.91 24.75 14.22
N LYS A 54 -4.92 25.60 14.03
CA LYS A 54 -5.43 26.50 15.07
C LYS A 54 -6.43 25.82 16.04
N ARG A 55 -6.84 24.59 15.73
CA ARG A 55 -7.84 23.86 16.53
C ARG A 55 -7.14 22.91 17.52
N PRO A 56 -7.73 22.73 18.73
CA PRO A 56 -7.27 21.69 19.65
C PRO A 56 -7.30 20.30 19.01
N LEU A 57 -6.28 19.47 19.27
CA LEU A 57 -6.15 18.13 18.68
C LEU A 57 -7.38 17.26 18.90
N ARG A 58 -8.02 17.35 20.08
CA ARG A 58 -9.26 16.61 20.40
C ARG A 58 -10.44 16.93 19.46
N LYS A 59 -10.42 18.09 18.79
CA LYS A 59 -11.48 18.52 17.86
C LYS A 59 -11.19 18.15 16.39
N LEU A 60 -10.04 17.54 16.11
CA LEU A 60 -9.66 17.08 14.77
C LEU A 60 -10.26 15.70 14.49
N SER A 61 -10.58 15.44 13.22
CA SER A 61 -10.92 14.09 12.77
C SER A 61 -9.71 13.15 12.92
N LEU A 62 -9.94 11.84 12.85
CA LEU A 62 -8.85 10.86 12.94
C LEU A 62 -7.78 11.11 11.84
N GLY A 63 -8.21 11.37 10.59
CA GLY A 63 -7.30 11.67 9.51
C GLY A 63 -6.52 12.98 9.70
N GLN A 64 -7.18 14.04 10.20
CA GLN A 64 -6.50 15.30 10.52
C GLN A 64 -5.49 15.13 11.67
N ARG A 65 -5.83 14.34 12.69
CA ARG A 65 -4.90 14.00 13.77
C ARG A 65 -3.69 13.23 13.27
N MET A 66 -3.89 12.18 12.46
CA MET A 66 -2.79 11.40 11.90
C MET A 66 -1.86 12.27 11.05
N LYS A 67 -2.40 13.14 10.21
CA LYS A 67 -1.60 14.09 9.45
C LYS A 67 -0.78 15.02 10.36
N THR A 68 -1.37 15.49 11.46
CA THR A 68 -0.66 16.35 12.44
C THR A 68 0.44 15.58 13.18
N GLU A 69 0.21 14.31 13.55
CA GLU A 69 1.23 13.44 14.15
C GLU A 69 2.39 13.18 13.17
N LEU A 70 2.10 12.94 11.89
CA LEU A 70 3.12 12.83 10.84
C LEU A 70 3.93 14.12 10.70
N LEU A 71 3.27 15.29 10.70
CA LEU A 71 3.94 16.57 10.67
C LEU A 71 4.91 16.73 11.85
N ALA A 72 4.47 16.42 13.06
CA ALA A 72 5.29 16.46 14.27
C ALA A 72 6.52 15.53 14.16
N ALA A 73 6.30 14.31 13.71
CA ALA A 73 7.33 13.29 13.54
C ALA A 73 8.41 13.69 12.52
N LEU A 74 8.04 14.48 11.51
CA LEU A 74 8.92 14.88 10.41
C LEU A 74 9.55 16.27 10.58
N LEU A 75 9.09 17.03 11.58
CA LEU A 75 9.51 18.42 11.81
C LEU A 75 11.03 18.55 12.01
N HIS A 76 11.66 17.60 12.68
CA HIS A 76 13.08 17.59 12.95
C HIS A 76 13.91 16.88 11.85
N ARG A 77 13.29 16.51 10.70
CA ARG A 77 13.91 15.86 9.54
C ARG A 77 14.69 14.59 9.94
N PRO A 78 14.03 13.53 10.38
CA PRO A 78 14.70 12.28 10.73
C PRO A 78 15.35 11.64 9.50
N GLU A 79 16.47 10.95 9.72
CA GLU A 79 17.16 10.16 8.70
C GLU A 79 16.48 8.81 8.48
N VAL A 80 15.88 8.28 9.57
CA VAL A 80 15.14 7.00 9.55
C VAL A 80 13.77 7.20 10.20
N LEU A 81 12.75 6.78 9.49
CA LEU A 81 11.35 6.88 9.90
C LEU A 81 10.71 5.50 9.96
N PHE A 82 10.21 5.12 11.13
CA PHE A 82 9.39 3.94 11.31
C PHE A 82 7.93 4.37 11.36
N LEU A 83 7.11 3.80 10.49
CA LEU A 83 5.68 4.02 10.39
C LEU A 83 4.94 2.72 10.66
N ASP A 84 4.24 2.65 11.76
CA ASP A 84 3.44 1.49 12.13
C ASP A 84 1.98 1.77 11.83
N GLU A 85 1.46 1.15 10.75
CA GLU A 85 0.08 1.28 10.27
C GLU A 85 -0.41 2.75 10.13
N PRO A 86 0.30 3.62 9.39
CA PRO A 86 0.02 5.07 9.40
C PRO A 86 -1.31 5.45 8.74
N THR A 87 -1.96 4.54 8.04
CA THR A 87 -3.24 4.78 7.35
C THR A 87 -4.42 4.05 8.00
N LEU A 88 -4.15 3.32 9.10
CA LEU A 88 -5.17 2.52 9.78
C LEU A 88 -6.34 3.37 10.27
N GLY A 89 -7.55 2.97 9.92
CA GLY A 89 -8.79 3.63 10.34
C GLY A 89 -9.09 4.95 9.62
N LEU A 90 -8.30 5.34 8.64
CA LEU A 90 -8.56 6.50 7.79
C LEU A 90 -9.52 6.15 6.65
N ASP A 91 -10.31 7.14 6.23
CA ASP A 91 -11.08 7.03 5.00
C ASP A 91 -10.17 7.02 3.76
N VAL A 92 -10.71 6.55 2.62
CA VAL A 92 -9.96 6.36 1.36
C VAL A 92 -9.24 7.63 0.91
N ASN A 93 -9.87 8.80 1.06
CA ASN A 93 -9.27 10.07 0.66
C ASN A 93 -8.12 10.47 1.58
N ALA A 94 -8.29 10.29 2.90
CA ALA A 94 -7.24 10.55 3.88
C ALA A 94 -6.05 9.61 3.70
N GLN A 95 -6.29 8.31 3.43
CA GLN A 95 -5.25 7.34 3.09
C GLN A 95 -4.46 7.76 1.86
N ALA A 96 -5.15 8.13 0.77
CA ALA A 96 -4.50 8.57 -0.47
C ALA A 96 -3.61 9.80 -0.25
N ARG A 97 -4.09 10.77 0.53
CA ARG A 97 -3.30 11.97 0.88
C ARG A 97 -2.08 11.66 1.72
N VAL A 98 -2.19 10.76 2.70
CA VAL A 98 -1.04 10.33 3.52
C VAL A 98 -0.01 9.61 2.65
N ARG A 99 -0.44 8.74 1.72
CA ARG A 99 0.46 8.08 0.77
C ARG A 99 1.21 9.08 -0.11
N SER A 100 0.48 10.00 -0.74
CA SER A 100 1.10 11.03 -1.59
C SER A 100 2.12 11.85 -0.80
N PHE A 101 1.73 12.32 0.38
CA PHE A 101 2.61 13.07 1.27
C PHE A 101 3.90 12.31 1.63
N LEU A 102 3.80 11.02 2.00
CA LEU A 102 4.96 10.21 2.36
C LEU A 102 5.88 9.97 1.17
N ALA A 103 5.33 9.76 -0.03
CA ALA A 103 6.09 9.64 -1.27
C ALA A 103 6.85 10.94 -1.59
N ASP A 104 6.16 12.07 -1.56
CA ASP A 104 6.72 13.40 -1.83
C ASP A 104 7.80 13.77 -0.79
N TYR A 105 7.53 13.47 0.49
CA TYR A 105 8.50 13.69 1.56
C TYR A 105 9.77 12.86 1.37
N ASN A 106 9.61 11.55 1.07
CA ASN A 106 10.75 10.67 0.82
C ASN A 106 11.57 11.13 -0.38
N GLN A 107 10.92 11.50 -1.48
CA GLN A 107 11.59 12.02 -2.67
C GLN A 107 12.35 13.34 -2.39
N ARG A 108 11.75 14.22 -1.59
CA ARG A 108 12.33 15.54 -1.28
C ARG A 108 13.49 15.48 -0.28
N PHE A 109 13.39 14.60 0.73
CA PHE A 109 14.33 14.59 1.87
C PHE A 109 15.21 13.34 1.94
N GLY A 110 14.93 12.30 1.15
CA GLY A 110 15.75 11.08 1.08
C GLY A 110 15.81 10.26 2.37
N ALA A 111 14.77 10.35 3.23
CA ALA A 111 14.72 9.60 4.47
C ALA A 111 14.56 8.09 4.21
N THR A 112 15.19 7.27 5.02
CA THR A 112 14.92 5.82 5.01
C THR A 112 13.61 5.56 5.74
N VAL A 113 12.60 5.02 5.04
CA VAL A 113 11.28 4.73 5.62
C VAL A 113 11.10 3.23 5.75
N LEU A 114 10.80 2.77 6.96
CA LEU A 114 10.30 1.43 7.24
C LEU A 114 8.82 1.53 7.61
N LEU A 115 7.98 0.91 6.79
CA LEU A 115 6.53 0.97 6.89
C LEU A 115 5.97 -0.42 7.21
N THR A 116 5.08 -0.52 8.21
CA THR A 116 4.17 -1.66 8.32
C THR A 116 2.79 -1.24 7.83
N SER A 117 2.15 -2.09 7.03
CA SER A 117 0.76 -1.92 6.61
C SER A 117 0.16 -3.26 6.22
N HIS A 118 -1.15 -3.39 6.46
CA HIS A 118 -1.97 -4.49 5.92
C HIS A 118 -2.78 -4.04 4.70
N TYR A 119 -2.68 -2.77 4.30
CA TYR A 119 -3.29 -2.25 3.07
C TYR A 119 -2.30 -2.35 1.90
N MET A 120 -2.60 -3.21 0.92
CA MET A 120 -1.73 -3.37 -0.25
C MET A 120 -1.51 -2.07 -1.03
N ALA A 121 -2.51 -1.19 -1.04
CA ALA A 121 -2.39 0.12 -1.67
C ALA A 121 -1.23 0.97 -1.10
N ASP A 122 -0.93 0.85 0.21
CA ASP A 122 0.19 1.55 0.83
C ASP A 122 1.52 0.93 0.41
N ILE A 123 1.59 -0.40 0.42
CA ILE A 123 2.79 -1.15 0.04
C ILE A 123 3.14 -0.90 -1.42
N THR A 124 2.14 -1.01 -2.32
CA THR A 124 2.33 -0.79 -3.76
C THR A 124 2.78 0.64 -4.08
N ALA A 125 2.20 1.64 -3.37
CA ALA A 125 2.50 3.04 -3.64
C ALA A 125 3.83 3.53 -3.03
N LEU A 126 4.27 2.94 -1.90
CA LEU A 126 5.36 3.50 -1.11
C LEU A 126 6.60 2.59 -1.03
N CYS A 127 6.46 1.28 -1.24
CA CYS A 127 7.49 0.32 -0.91
C CYS A 127 8.11 -0.34 -2.17
N PRO A 128 9.30 0.09 -2.63
CA PRO A 128 10.01 -0.60 -3.70
C PRO A 128 10.56 -1.96 -3.26
N ARG A 129 10.71 -2.19 -1.94
CA ARG A 129 11.18 -3.42 -1.32
C ARG A 129 10.23 -3.83 -0.20
N VAL A 130 9.87 -5.10 -0.18
CA VAL A 130 8.93 -5.70 0.77
C VAL A 130 9.62 -6.81 1.54
N LEU A 131 9.46 -6.81 2.85
CA LEU A 131 9.88 -7.89 3.75
C LEU A 131 8.62 -8.61 4.23
N LEU A 132 8.47 -9.89 3.87
CA LEU A 132 7.39 -10.74 4.39
C LEU A 132 7.93 -11.66 5.47
N ILE A 133 7.37 -11.55 6.68
CA ILE A 133 7.72 -12.38 7.82
C ILE A 133 6.56 -13.32 8.10
N HIS A 134 6.83 -14.62 8.17
CA HIS A 134 5.87 -15.66 8.50
C HIS A 134 6.49 -16.61 9.53
N GLU A 135 5.75 -16.94 10.60
CA GLU A 135 6.20 -17.81 11.71
C GLU A 135 7.57 -17.42 12.29
N GLY A 136 7.84 -16.12 12.43
CA GLY A 136 9.10 -15.60 12.95
C GLY A 136 10.31 -15.74 12.00
N ARG A 137 10.09 -16.11 10.75
CA ARG A 137 11.12 -16.23 9.72
C ARG A 137 10.89 -15.26 8.57
N LEU A 138 11.98 -14.77 7.98
CA LEU A 138 11.93 -13.97 6.78
C LEU A 138 11.60 -14.87 5.58
N PHE A 139 10.37 -14.78 5.08
CA PHE A 139 9.90 -15.56 3.94
C PHE A 139 10.29 -14.94 2.60
N HIS A 140 10.21 -13.60 2.51
CA HIS A 140 10.55 -12.84 1.30
C HIS A 140 11.29 -11.56 1.66
N ASP A 141 12.24 -11.21 0.81
CA ASP A 141 12.99 -9.95 0.83
C ASP A 141 13.25 -9.55 -0.62
N GLY A 142 12.51 -8.56 -1.12
CA GLY A 142 12.58 -8.15 -2.53
C GLY A 142 11.42 -7.27 -2.96
N SER A 143 11.20 -7.14 -4.27
CA SER A 143 10.07 -6.40 -4.81
C SER A 143 8.74 -7.12 -4.60
N LEU A 144 7.64 -6.36 -4.61
CA LEU A 144 6.29 -6.91 -4.56
C LEU A 144 6.00 -7.82 -5.76
N ASP A 145 6.52 -7.46 -6.94
CA ASP A 145 6.37 -8.28 -8.15
C ASP A 145 7.05 -9.65 -8.01
N ALA A 146 8.27 -9.68 -7.43
CA ALA A 146 8.96 -10.94 -7.17
C ALA A 146 8.20 -11.82 -6.16
N LEU A 147 7.59 -11.20 -5.14
CA LEU A 147 6.72 -11.90 -4.19
C LEU A 147 5.49 -12.47 -4.91
N THR A 148 4.81 -11.66 -5.71
CA THR A 148 3.62 -12.08 -6.48
C THR A 148 3.96 -13.25 -7.43
N GLN A 149 5.08 -13.17 -8.15
CA GLN A 149 5.53 -14.26 -9.03
C GLN A 149 5.81 -15.56 -8.27
N ARG A 150 6.36 -15.45 -7.07
CA ARG A 150 6.66 -16.60 -6.21
C ARG A 150 5.38 -17.25 -5.65
N LEU A 151 4.41 -16.43 -5.25
CA LEU A 151 3.15 -16.91 -4.65
C LEU A 151 2.12 -17.35 -5.68
N ALA A 152 2.10 -16.73 -6.88
CA ALA A 152 1.18 -17.02 -7.96
C ALA A 152 1.96 -17.39 -9.25
N PRO A 153 2.35 -18.65 -9.42
CA PRO A 153 3.01 -19.11 -10.65
C PRO A 153 2.08 -19.07 -11.88
N CYS A 154 0.76 -19.00 -11.67
CA CYS A 154 -0.26 -18.85 -12.70
C CYS A 154 -0.89 -17.45 -12.65
N ARG A 155 -1.47 -17.06 -13.79
CA ARG A 155 -2.33 -15.88 -13.93
C ARG A 155 -3.74 -16.31 -14.31
N GLU A 156 -4.73 -15.56 -13.83
CA GLU A 156 -6.11 -15.73 -14.24
C GLU A 156 -6.32 -15.09 -15.62
N VAL A 157 -6.90 -15.86 -16.53
CA VAL A 157 -7.36 -15.37 -17.83
C VAL A 157 -8.87 -15.52 -17.87
N ARG A 158 -9.59 -14.40 -17.79
CA ARG A 158 -11.02 -14.32 -17.94
C ARG A 158 -11.35 -14.18 -19.42
N LEU A 159 -12.11 -15.12 -19.96
CA LEU A 159 -12.57 -15.14 -21.34
C LEU A 159 -14.09 -14.94 -21.37
N GLU A 160 -14.56 -14.07 -22.26
CA GLU A 160 -15.97 -14.02 -22.66
C GLU A 160 -16.07 -14.52 -24.10
N LEU A 161 -16.73 -15.64 -24.28
CA LEU A 161 -16.90 -16.26 -25.60
C LEU A 161 -18.14 -15.70 -26.31
N ALA A 162 -18.08 -15.58 -27.63
CA ALA A 162 -19.23 -15.16 -28.45
C ALA A 162 -20.27 -16.27 -28.62
N ALA A 163 -19.88 -17.54 -28.42
CA ALA A 163 -20.72 -18.72 -28.51
C ALA A 163 -20.23 -19.80 -27.53
N PRO A 164 -21.10 -20.72 -27.11
CA PRO A 164 -20.71 -21.86 -26.26
C PRO A 164 -19.60 -22.67 -26.91
N TRP A 165 -18.62 -23.09 -26.09
CA TRP A 165 -17.48 -23.91 -26.53
C TRP A 165 -17.31 -25.12 -25.60
N PRO A 166 -16.85 -26.29 -26.12
CA PRO A 166 -16.65 -27.47 -25.28
C PRO A 166 -15.58 -27.21 -24.21
N LEU A 167 -15.94 -27.44 -22.93
CA LEU A 167 -15.03 -27.21 -21.81
C LEU A 167 -13.74 -28.04 -21.90
N GLU A 168 -13.86 -29.29 -22.36
CA GLU A 168 -12.71 -30.19 -22.53
C GLU A 168 -11.65 -29.59 -23.48
N ALA A 169 -12.09 -28.88 -24.52
CA ALA A 169 -11.18 -28.22 -25.46
C ALA A 169 -10.45 -27.04 -24.83
N LEU A 170 -11.06 -26.38 -23.83
CA LEU A 170 -10.45 -25.24 -23.12
C LEU A 170 -9.32 -25.67 -22.18
N ARG A 171 -9.32 -26.90 -21.69
CA ARG A 171 -8.24 -27.46 -20.87
C ARG A 171 -6.88 -27.53 -21.59
N ALA A 172 -6.89 -27.51 -22.91
CA ALA A 172 -5.65 -27.44 -23.69
C ALA A 172 -4.88 -26.13 -23.55
N TYR A 173 -5.53 -25.08 -23.01
CA TYR A 173 -4.95 -23.74 -22.85
C TYR A 173 -4.57 -23.43 -21.42
N GLY A 174 -5.18 -24.10 -20.43
CA GLY A 174 -4.93 -23.88 -19.01
C GLY A 174 -5.89 -24.68 -18.13
N GLU A 175 -5.71 -24.57 -16.84
CA GLU A 175 -6.63 -25.17 -15.85
C GLU A 175 -7.91 -24.32 -15.74
N ILE A 176 -9.06 -24.96 -15.83
CA ILE A 176 -10.36 -24.27 -15.72
C ILE A 176 -10.67 -24.06 -14.24
N GLU A 177 -10.71 -22.81 -13.79
CA GLU A 177 -11.10 -22.43 -12.45
C GLU A 177 -12.62 -22.36 -12.30
N SER A 178 -13.30 -21.70 -13.26
CA SER A 178 -14.75 -21.60 -13.30
C SER A 178 -15.28 -21.42 -14.71
N CYS A 179 -16.55 -21.77 -14.90
CA CYS A 179 -17.28 -21.54 -16.14
C CYS A 179 -18.72 -21.16 -15.82
N GLU A 180 -19.13 -19.96 -16.18
CA GLU A 180 -20.46 -19.40 -15.98
C GLU A 180 -21.03 -18.92 -17.32
N GLY A 181 -21.81 -19.78 -17.98
CA GLY A 181 -22.37 -19.48 -19.28
C GLY A 181 -21.28 -19.31 -20.37
N LEU A 182 -21.10 -18.09 -20.88
CA LEU A 182 -20.09 -17.77 -21.88
C LEU A 182 -18.80 -17.22 -21.27
N VAL A 183 -18.75 -17.05 -19.97
CA VAL A 183 -17.56 -16.54 -19.24
C VAL A 183 -16.80 -17.73 -18.65
N VAL A 184 -15.53 -17.84 -19.02
CA VAL A 184 -14.62 -18.88 -18.53
C VAL A 184 -13.41 -18.23 -17.88
N ARG A 185 -13.01 -18.76 -16.73
CA ARG A 185 -11.77 -18.38 -16.06
C ARG A 185 -10.79 -19.53 -16.14
N LEU A 186 -9.61 -19.22 -16.66
CA LEU A 186 -8.51 -20.17 -16.81
C LEU A 186 -7.33 -19.71 -15.97
N LEU A 187 -6.69 -20.65 -15.28
CA LEU A 187 -5.38 -20.43 -14.66
C LEU A 187 -4.31 -20.90 -15.65
N ILE A 188 -3.46 -19.96 -16.07
CA ILE A 188 -2.41 -20.21 -17.06
C ILE A 188 -1.06 -19.85 -16.42
N ARG A 189 -0.09 -20.75 -16.53
CA ARG A 189 1.27 -20.49 -16.05
C ARG A 189 1.86 -19.26 -16.72
N ARG A 190 2.60 -18.45 -15.96
CA ARG A 190 3.19 -17.19 -16.46
C ARG A 190 4.10 -17.39 -17.66
N ASP A 191 4.89 -18.48 -17.66
CA ASP A 191 5.82 -18.83 -18.74
C ASP A 191 5.10 -19.23 -20.04
N ALA A 192 3.90 -19.78 -19.94
CA ALA A 192 3.07 -20.21 -21.07
C ALA A 192 2.02 -19.16 -21.50
N LEU A 193 1.85 -18.08 -20.74
CA LEU A 193 0.72 -17.15 -20.89
C LEU A 193 0.63 -16.54 -22.30
N THR A 194 1.72 -15.98 -22.83
CA THR A 194 1.71 -15.31 -24.13
C THR A 194 1.32 -16.27 -25.25
N THR A 195 1.86 -17.50 -25.23
CA THR A 195 1.55 -18.54 -26.21
C THR A 195 0.10 -18.99 -26.08
N ALA A 196 -0.38 -19.21 -24.85
CA ALA A 196 -1.75 -19.65 -24.61
C ALA A 196 -2.77 -18.58 -25.03
N VAL A 197 -2.54 -17.31 -24.67
CA VAL A 197 -3.42 -16.20 -25.07
C VAL A 197 -3.45 -16.02 -26.59
N SER A 198 -2.31 -16.10 -27.28
CA SER A 198 -2.27 -16.03 -28.74
C SER A 198 -3.09 -17.14 -29.39
N ARG A 199 -3.00 -18.36 -28.88
CA ARG A 199 -3.80 -19.50 -29.36
C ARG A 199 -5.27 -19.34 -29.03
N LEU A 200 -5.63 -18.91 -27.83
CA LEU A 200 -7.01 -18.63 -27.43
C LEU A 200 -7.70 -17.66 -28.40
N LEU A 201 -7.00 -16.57 -28.76
CA LEU A 201 -7.53 -15.56 -29.68
C LEU A 201 -7.61 -16.04 -31.14
N ALA A 202 -6.75 -16.99 -31.54
CA ALA A 202 -6.76 -17.55 -32.89
C ALA A 202 -7.80 -18.67 -33.08
N ASP A 203 -7.99 -19.50 -32.05
CA ASP A 203 -8.74 -20.75 -32.15
C ASP A 203 -10.18 -20.62 -31.71
N LEU A 204 -10.49 -19.61 -30.83
CA LEU A 204 -11.79 -19.47 -30.18
C LEU A 204 -12.53 -18.21 -30.61
N PRO A 205 -13.88 -18.22 -30.58
CA PRO A 205 -14.68 -17.01 -30.82
C PRO A 205 -14.69 -16.12 -29.57
N VAL A 206 -13.55 -15.51 -29.26
CA VAL A 206 -13.37 -14.64 -28.09
C VAL A 206 -14.01 -13.29 -28.36
N ARG A 207 -14.93 -12.86 -27.48
CA ARG A 207 -15.54 -11.53 -27.48
C ARG A 207 -14.72 -10.53 -26.65
N ASP A 208 -14.26 -10.99 -25.47
CA ASP A 208 -13.44 -10.21 -24.56
C ASP A 208 -12.44 -11.12 -23.84
N LEU A 209 -11.26 -10.58 -23.54
CA LEU A 209 -10.20 -11.28 -22.83
C LEU A 209 -9.53 -10.33 -21.85
N GLU A 210 -9.46 -10.75 -20.61
CA GLU A 210 -8.78 -10.03 -19.54
C GLU A 210 -7.78 -10.95 -18.83
N VAL A 211 -6.56 -10.45 -18.62
CA VAL A 211 -5.51 -11.15 -17.89
C VAL A 211 -5.30 -10.43 -16.56
N ARG A 212 -5.48 -11.14 -15.46
CA ARG A 212 -5.30 -10.60 -14.11
C ARG A 212 -4.29 -11.40 -13.32
N ASP A 213 -3.59 -10.71 -12.43
CA ASP A 213 -2.92 -11.38 -11.33
C ASP A 213 -3.93 -11.61 -10.20
N PRO A 214 -3.87 -12.74 -9.49
CA PRO A 214 -4.65 -12.92 -8.26
C PRO A 214 -4.35 -11.77 -7.28
N PRO A 215 -5.36 -11.30 -6.52
CA PRO A 215 -5.12 -10.29 -5.50
C PRO A 215 -4.04 -10.76 -4.53
N ILE A 216 -3.04 -9.92 -4.30
CA ILE A 216 -1.88 -10.30 -3.46
C ILE A 216 -2.29 -10.53 -2.01
N GLU A 217 -3.36 -9.87 -1.56
CA GLU A 217 -3.97 -10.09 -0.25
C GLU A 217 -4.44 -11.53 -0.06
N GLU A 218 -5.06 -12.11 -1.09
CA GLU A 218 -5.53 -13.50 -1.08
C GLU A 218 -4.34 -14.47 -1.10
N LEU A 219 -3.30 -14.16 -1.87
CA LEU A 219 -2.07 -14.96 -1.93
C LEU A 219 -1.34 -14.98 -0.59
N ILE A 220 -1.20 -13.82 0.06
CA ILE A 220 -0.60 -13.74 1.38
C ILE A 220 -1.50 -14.41 2.42
N GLY A 221 -2.82 -14.22 2.35
CA GLY A 221 -3.79 -14.87 3.22
C GLY A 221 -3.72 -16.39 3.15
N SER A 222 -3.64 -16.96 1.94
CA SER A 222 -3.52 -18.41 1.74
C SER A 222 -2.18 -18.96 2.28
N LEU A 223 -1.10 -18.21 2.15
CA LEU A 223 0.20 -18.57 2.76
C LEU A 223 0.09 -18.71 4.28
N PHE A 224 -0.60 -17.77 4.94
CA PHE A 224 -0.78 -17.80 6.40
C PHE A 224 -1.71 -18.93 6.89
N VAL A 225 -2.66 -19.38 6.07
CA VAL A 225 -3.60 -20.46 6.41
C VAL A 225 -3.02 -21.85 6.14
N GLN A 226 -2.29 -22.01 5.04
CA GLN A 226 -1.81 -23.32 4.57
C GLN A 226 -0.43 -23.72 5.12
N GLY A 227 0.27 -22.79 5.77
CA GLY A 227 1.54 -23.07 6.47
C GLY A 227 2.57 -23.80 5.62
N THR A 228 2.87 -23.36 4.47
CA THR A 228 3.92 -23.81 3.51
C THR A 228 3.35 -24.15 2.13
N LEU A 229 3.70 -23.37 1.14
CA LEU A 229 3.82 -23.90 -0.21
C LEU A 229 5.11 -24.73 -0.23
N SER A 230 4.97 -26.06 -0.24
CA SER A 230 6.06 -27.02 -0.41
C SER A 230 6.75 -26.85 -1.77
#